data_f9cfa962a96010a783a289c76c76239a
#
_entry.id   f9cfa962a96010a783a289c76c76239a
#
_cell.length_a   1.000
_cell.length_b   1.000
_cell.length_c   1.000
_cell.angle_alpha   90.00
_cell.angle_beta   90.00
_cell.angle_gamma   90.00
#
_symmetry.space_group_name_H-M   'P 1'
#
loop_
_entity.id
_entity.type
_entity.pdbx_description
1 polymer ?
#
loop_
_entity_poly.entity_id
_entity_poly.type
_entity_poly.pdbx_seq_one_letter_code
_entity_poly.pdbx_strand_id
1 'polypeptide(L)'
;ASCNFQGLGLIDAISNEDLKKQYETEGRFVELNPEFWDNTTKQLKPEAWASDYFGNKFIKRFNYDLLDGCLENDVALWDELNILRSDIKHICSTEPWAKAMSENENVISYIQQHGSNPNSYVHPYYNDGTREGIKKAVGYLLSPNDNVDLYNNPYFNFKPEMSDDAYHAFMVWHRGLAVPRARNLNDKEVQRGKELFVGNLGCAHCHKASWTTGADNHGSSKILGNKQLPKYANQKIYPYSDFIQHKLDMKNDIHGSWCRTTPLWGRGLSLLNSGAEDRLHDARARNEIEAIMWHAYSKNSQAYNAAVKFYKLPKADRDAVVKFIRSI
;
A
#
# COMPACT_ATOMS: atom_id res chain seq x y z
N ALA A 1 -10.71 -7.49 3.13
CA ALA A 1 -9.58 -8.41 3.36
C ALA A 1 -8.33 -7.58 3.60
N SER A 2 -7.59 -7.89 4.63
CA SER A 2 -6.33 -7.19 4.90
C SER A 2 -5.32 -7.44 3.77
N CYS A 3 -4.51 -6.45 3.47
CA CYS A 3 -3.37 -6.62 2.59
C CYS A 3 -2.44 -7.71 3.13
N ASN A 4 -1.79 -8.43 2.23
CA ASN A 4 -0.79 -9.40 2.63
C ASN A 4 0.49 -8.65 3.03
N PHE A 5 0.90 -8.75 4.29
CA PHE A 5 2.12 -8.11 4.81
C PHE A 5 3.41 -8.81 4.40
N GLN A 6 3.33 -10.02 3.86
CA GLN A 6 4.51 -10.79 3.48
C GLN A 6 5.22 -10.18 2.27
N GLY A 7 6.53 -9.98 2.40
CA GLY A 7 7.37 -9.48 1.32
C GLY A 7 7.30 -7.98 1.07
N LEU A 8 6.69 -7.19 1.96
CA LEU A 8 6.60 -5.74 1.79
C LEU A 8 8.00 -5.10 1.70
N GLY A 9 8.97 -5.56 2.49
CA GLY A 9 10.35 -5.10 2.38
C GLY A 9 11.01 -5.38 1.03
N LEU A 10 10.60 -6.44 0.33
CA LEU A 10 11.05 -6.73 -1.03
C LEU A 10 10.40 -5.80 -2.06
N ILE A 11 9.13 -5.43 -1.86
CA ILE A 11 8.43 -4.45 -2.70
C ILE A 11 9.04 -3.06 -2.50
N ASP A 12 9.33 -2.71 -1.25
CA ASP A 12 9.98 -1.46 -0.89
C ASP A 12 11.35 -1.29 -1.57
N ALA A 13 12.08 -2.38 -1.72
CA ALA A 13 13.39 -2.42 -2.37
C ALA A 13 13.35 -2.33 -3.91
N ILE A 14 12.19 -2.33 -4.55
CA ILE A 14 12.08 -2.08 -6.00
C ILE A 14 12.41 -0.61 -6.29
N SER A 15 13.27 -0.35 -7.28
CA SER A 15 13.69 1.02 -7.60
C SER A 15 12.55 1.84 -8.22
N ASN A 16 12.57 3.17 -7.99
CA ASN A 16 11.67 4.09 -8.70
C ASN A 16 11.86 4.02 -10.22
N GLU A 17 13.09 3.80 -10.67
CA GLU A 17 13.40 3.70 -12.09
C GLU A 17 12.72 2.49 -12.74
N ASP A 18 12.74 1.34 -12.08
CA ASP A 18 12.09 0.14 -12.58
C ASP A 18 10.57 0.26 -12.58
N LEU A 19 9.99 0.87 -11.55
CA LEU A 19 8.56 1.17 -11.51
C LEU A 19 8.16 2.17 -12.59
N LYS A 20 8.93 3.24 -12.78
CA LYS A 20 8.69 4.21 -13.86
C LYS A 20 8.72 3.52 -15.21
N LYS A 21 9.72 2.68 -15.46
CA LYS A 21 9.84 1.89 -16.69
C LYS A 21 8.66 0.95 -16.90
N GLN A 22 8.09 0.42 -15.80
CA GLN A 22 6.88 -0.40 -15.88
C GLN A 22 5.67 0.44 -16.35
N TYR A 23 5.44 1.62 -15.75
CA TYR A 23 4.41 2.55 -16.20
C TYR A 23 4.59 2.93 -17.69
N GLU A 24 5.80 3.26 -18.09
CA GLU A 24 6.12 3.58 -19.49
C GLU A 24 5.86 2.41 -20.45
N THR A 25 6.11 1.19 -19.99
CA THR A 25 5.87 -0.02 -20.78
C THR A 25 4.38 -0.27 -20.95
N GLU A 26 3.64 -0.32 -19.84
CA GLU A 26 2.20 -0.59 -19.83
C GLU A 26 1.40 0.51 -20.52
N GLY A 27 1.73 1.76 -20.25
CA GLY A 27 1.05 2.92 -20.85
C GLY A 27 1.15 3.02 -22.37
N ARG A 28 1.98 2.20 -23.03
CA ARG A 28 2.01 2.07 -24.50
C ARG A 28 0.87 1.22 -25.02
N PHE A 29 0.40 0.27 -24.23
CA PHE A 29 -0.56 -0.74 -24.67
C PHE A 29 -1.96 -0.52 -24.13
N VAL A 30 -2.05 0.04 -22.91
CA VAL A 30 -3.32 0.25 -22.23
C VAL A 30 -3.41 1.66 -21.64
N GLU A 31 -4.62 2.12 -21.42
CA GLU A 31 -4.87 3.31 -20.60
C GLU A 31 -4.54 3.00 -19.15
N LEU A 32 -3.75 3.85 -18.51
CA LEU A 32 -3.46 3.77 -17.09
C LEU A 32 -4.27 4.83 -16.33
N ASN A 33 -4.36 4.66 -15.00
CA ASN A 33 -5.14 5.58 -14.17
C ASN A 33 -4.71 7.04 -14.40
N PRO A 34 -5.63 7.89 -14.89
CA PRO A 34 -5.30 9.28 -15.24
C PRO A 34 -4.95 10.14 -14.02
N GLU A 35 -5.17 9.66 -12.81
CA GLU A 35 -4.67 10.29 -11.61
C GLU A 35 -3.14 10.25 -11.54
N PHE A 36 -2.52 9.12 -11.89
CA PHE A 36 -1.09 8.90 -11.76
C PHE A 36 -0.30 9.00 -13.07
N TRP A 37 -0.99 8.86 -14.19
CA TRP A 37 -0.37 8.78 -15.51
C TRP A 37 -1.05 9.69 -16.53
N ASP A 38 -0.26 10.49 -17.22
CA ASP A 38 -0.75 11.24 -18.37
C ASP A 38 -0.75 10.34 -19.62
N ASN A 39 -1.94 9.90 -20.00
CA ASN A 39 -2.13 9.02 -21.16
C ASN A 39 -1.79 9.68 -22.51
N THR A 40 -1.67 11.02 -22.57
CA THR A 40 -1.29 11.76 -23.75
C THR A 40 0.21 11.91 -23.89
N THR A 41 0.85 12.43 -22.84
CA THR A 41 2.31 12.67 -22.83
C THR A 41 3.13 11.43 -22.49
N LYS A 42 2.46 10.37 -21.99
CA LYS A 42 3.08 9.11 -21.53
C LYS A 42 4.09 9.33 -20.40
N GLN A 43 3.70 10.12 -19.42
CA GLN A 43 4.53 10.47 -18.27
C GLN A 43 3.80 10.29 -16.95
N LEU A 44 4.56 9.99 -15.89
CA LEU A 44 4.05 10.01 -14.53
C LEU A 44 3.70 11.43 -14.11
N LYS A 45 2.53 11.57 -13.50
CA LYS A 45 2.06 12.82 -12.92
C LYS A 45 2.63 13.02 -11.51
N PRO A 46 2.62 14.24 -10.97
CA PRO A 46 3.04 14.50 -9.60
C PRO A 46 2.32 13.63 -8.55
N GLU A 47 1.05 13.32 -8.77
CA GLU A 47 0.19 12.52 -7.90
C GLU A 47 0.64 11.05 -7.77
N ALA A 48 1.46 10.56 -8.70
CA ALA A 48 2.07 9.24 -8.64
C ALA A 48 3.20 9.14 -7.60
N TRP A 49 3.60 10.26 -7.02
CA TRP A 49 4.73 10.33 -6.10
C TRP A 49 4.25 10.64 -4.69
N ALA A 50 4.81 9.95 -3.72
CA ALA A 50 4.73 10.27 -2.30
C ALA A 50 6.11 10.73 -1.81
N SER A 51 6.14 11.55 -0.78
CA SER A 51 7.38 11.96 -0.14
C SER A 51 7.46 11.34 1.24
N ASP A 52 8.66 10.88 1.62
CA ASP A 52 8.92 10.57 3.01
C ASP A 52 9.09 11.85 3.83
N TYR A 53 9.27 11.67 5.12
CA TYR A 53 9.50 12.75 6.08
C TYR A 53 10.68 13.68 5.70
N PHE A 54 11.69 13.15 5.00
CA PHE A 54 12.88 13.90 4.61
C PHE A 54 12.79 14.52 3.21
N GLY A 55 11.64 14.43 2.56
CA GLY A 55 11.42 14.93 1.22
C GLY A 55 11.96 14.03 0.10
N ASN A 56 12.41 12.82 0.41
CA ASN A 56 12.72 11.84 -0.63
C ASN A 56 11.44 11.41 -1.32
N LYS A 57 11.47 11.29 -2.63
CA LYS A 57 10.31 10.95 -3.44
C LYS A 57 10.32 9.47 -3.85
N PHE A 58 9.17 8.84 -3.69
CA PHE A 58 8.94 7.45 -4.07
C PHE A 58 7.71 7.36 -4.96
N ILE A 59 7.77 6.55 -6.01
CA ILE A 59 6.58 6.20 -6.77
C ILE A 59 5.69 5.35 -5.87
N LYS A 60 4.42 5.73 -5.76
CA LYS A 60 3.42 5.04 -4.96
C LYS A 60 3.30 3.58 -5.39
N ARG A 61 3.34 2.67 -4.43
CA ARG A 61 3.37 1.21 -4.68
C ARG A 61 2.65 0.39 -3.63
N PHE A 62 2.37 0.98 -2.46
CA PHE A 62 1.67 0.32 -1.37
C PHE A 62 0.20 0.68 -1.36
N ASN A 63 -0.56 -0.06 -0.57
CA ASN A 63 -2.00 0.01 -0.45
C ASN A 63 -2.75 -0.28 -1.76
N TYR A 64 -4.02 -0.57 -1.65
CA TYR A 64 -4.88 -0.86 -2.80
C TYR A 64 -5.06 0.38 -3.69
N ASP A 65 -5.12 1.52 -3.06
CA ASP A 65 -5.35 2.82 -3.66
C ASP A 65 -4.06 3.56 -4.07
N LEU A 66 -2.88 2.95 -3.85
CA LEU A 66 -1.58 3.56 -4.12
C LEU A 66 -1.39 4.88 -3.36
N LEU A 67 -1.61 4.86 -2.04
CA LEU A 67 -1.37 6.04 -1.20
C LEU A 67 0.12 6.27 -0.95
N ASP A 68 0.88 5.19 -0.70
CA ASP A 68 2.22 5.29 -0.17
C ASP A 68 3.30 4.77 -1.11
N GLY A 69 4.45 5.45 -1.06
CA GLY A 69 5.61 5.14 -1.90
C GLY A 69 6.68 4.31 -1.21
N CYS A 70 6.76 4.34 0.11
CA CYS A 70 7.71 3.56 0.90
C CYS A 70 7.02 2.91 2.10
N LEU A 71 7.59 1.80 2.55
CA LEU A 71 7.02 1.00 3.64
C LEU A 71 6.94 1.78 4.96
N GLU A 72 7.84 2.69 5.17
CA GLU A 72 7.88 3.52 6.35
C GLU A 72 6.66 4.45 6.45
N ASN A 73 6.23 5.02 5.33
CA ASN A 73 5.01 5.81 5.28
C ASN A 73 3.77 4.93 5.39
N ASP A 74 3.76 3.79 4.69
CA ASP A 74 2.62 2.87 4.65
C ASP A 74 2.26 2.33 6.03
N VAL A 75 3.25 2.06 6.87
CA VAL A 75 3.02 1.34 8.13
C VAL A 75 3.16 2.21 9.34
N ALA A 76 4.10 3.10 9.31
CA ALA A 76 4.51 3.78 10.53
C ALA A 76 3.91 5.16 10.73
N LEU A 77 3.49 5.78 9.66
CA LEU A 77 3.09 7.19 9.71
C LEU A 77 1.61 7.43 9.41
N TRP A 78 0.96 6.51 8.68
CA TRP A 78 -0.41 6.71 8.25
C TRP A 78 -1.42 5.71 8.83
N ASP A 79 -1.15 4.43 8.71
CA ASP A 79 -2.15 3.43 9.05
C ASP A 79 -2.21 3.11 10.53
N GLU A 80 -1.08 3.16 11.19
CA GLU A 80 -1.04 2.77 12.60
C GLU A 80 -0.80 3.94 13.54
N LEU A 81 -0.84 5.07 12.96
CA LEU A 81 -0.85 6.01 13.36
C LEU A 81 -0.53 6.94 14.18
N ASN A 82 -0.29 7.78 14.29
CA ASN A 82 -0.12 8.73 15.41
C ASN A 82 0.65 8.12 16.58
N ILE A 83 1.52 7.18 16.29
CA ILE A 83 2.45 6.68 17.28
C ILE A 83 3.43 7.80 17.60
N LEU A 84 3.29 8.37 18.79
CA LEU A 84 4.25 9.34 19.28
C LEU A 84 5.52 8.64 19.70
N ARG A 85 6.62 9.02 19.08
CA ARG A 85 7.95 8.53 19.40
C ARG A 85 8.82 9.66 19.88
N SER A 86 9.88 9.31 20.61
CA SER A 86 10.81 10.26 21.19
C SER A 86 11.57 11.08 20.14
N ASP A 87 11.78 10.53 18.94
CA ASP A 87 12.54 11.16 17.86
C ASP A 87 11.66 11.83 16.78
N ILE A 88 10.35 11.63 16.81
CA ILE A 88 9.42 12.30 15.90
C ILE A 88 8.85 13.55 16.54
N LYS A 89 9.10 14.67 15.90
CA LYS A 89 8.67 15.98 16.38
C LYS A 89 7.33 16.43 15.81
N HIS A 90 6.75 15.70 14.87
CA HIS A 90 5.45 16.03 14.29
C HIS A 90 4.76 14.83 13.66
N ILE A 91 3.46 14.96 13.52
CA ILE A 91 2.61 14.00 12.80
C ILE A 91 2.76 14.28 11.31
N CYS A 92 3.00 13.25 10.52
CA CYS A 92 3.14 13.39 9.08
C CYS A 92 1.79 13.64 8.43
N SER A 93 1.44 14.89 8.26
CA SER A 93 0.31 15.32 7.45
C SER A 93 0.75 16.37 6.44
N THR A 94 0.04 16.45 5.32
CA THR A 94 0.28 17.52 4.38
C THR A 94 -0.26 18.84 4.94
N GLU A 95 0.47 19.94 4.77
CA GLU A 95 0.02 21.27 5.20
C GLU A 95 -1.41 21.61 4.72
N PRO A 96 -1.79 21.38 3.45
CA PRO A 96 -3.15 21.63 2.98
C PRO A 96 -4.21 20.83 3.74
N TRP A 97 -3.95 19.59 4.07
CA TRP A 97 -4.88 18.76 4.84
C TRP A 97 -4.97 19.24 6.29
N ALA A 98 -3.85 19.53 6.93
CA ALA A 98 -3.80 20.06 8.28
C ALA A 98 -4.58 21.38 8.39
N LYS A 99 -4.41 22.26 7.41
CA LYS A 99 -5.17 23.51 7.31
C LYS A 99 -6.66 23.23 7.17
N ALA A 100 -7.06 22.37 6.25
CA ALA A 100 -8.47 22.02 6.06
C ALA A 100 -9.09 21.43 7.34
N MET A 101 -8.39 20.57 8.05
CA MET A 101 -8.86 19.98 9.31
C MET A 101 -8.94 21.01 10.43
N SER A 102 -7.98 21.93 10.53
CA SER A 102 -7.99 22.99 11.54
C SER A 102 -9.11 24.03 11.32
N GLU A 103 -9.62 24.14 10.11
CA GLU A 103 -10.74 25.01 9.75
C GLU A 103 -12.09 24.30 9.74
N ASN A 104 -12.12 22.98 9.95
CA ASN A 104 -13.35 22.17 9.89
C ASN A 104 -14.24 22.41 11.11
N GLU A 105 -15.44 22.91 10.88
CA GLU A 105 -16.40 23.24 11.93
C GLU A 105 -16.79 22.05 12.81
N ASN A 106 -16.87 20.85 12.26
CA ASN A 106 -17.19 19.65 13.05
C ASN A 106 -16.03 19.28 13.99
N VAL A 107 -14.79 19.40 13.52
CA VAL A 107 -13.59 19.16 14.35
C VAL A 107 -13.53 20.18 15.49
N ILE A 108 -13.69 21.46 15.17
CA ILE A 108 -13.65 22.55 16.15
C ILE A 108 -14.76 22.39 17.20
N SER A 109 -15.98 22.15 16.76
CA SER A 109 -17.13 21.96 17.65
C SER A 109 -16.97 20.73 18.54
N TYR A 110 -16.44 19.64 17.98
CA TYR A 110 -16.19 18.44 18.76
C TYR A 110 -15.13 18.67 19.87
N ILE A 111 -14.02 19.31 19.52
CA ILE A 111 -12.97 19.64 20.50
C ILE A 111 -13.50 20.62 21.55
N GLN A 112 -14.32 21.60 21.15
CA GLN A 112 -14.91 22.55 22.06
C GLN A 112 -15.82 21.87 23.10
N GLN A 113 -16.56 20.83 22.69
CA GLN A 113 -17.45 20.09 23.57
C GLN A 113 -16.73 19.07 24.45
N HIS A 114 -15.64 18.47 23.96
CA HIS A 114 -15.02 17.29 24.58
C HIS A 114 -13.57 17.50 25.01
N GLY A 115 -12.89 18.50 24.46
CA GLY A 115 -11.46 18.68 24.62
C GLY A 115 -10.98 18.95 26.04
N SER A 116 -11.83 19.50 26.90
CA SER A 116 -11.51 19.73 28.31
C SER A 116 -11.77 18.52 29.22
N ASN A 117 -12.36 17.46 28.69
CA ASN A 117 -12.60 16.24 29.47
C ASN A 117 -11.31 15.41 29.59
N PRO A 118 -10.77 15.18 30.81
CA PRO A 118 -9.52 14.43 30.98
C PRO A 118 -9.59 12.97 30.51
N ASN A 119 -10.80 12.41 30.36
CA ASN A 119 -11.01 11.09 29.81
C ASN A 119 -11.30 11.10 28.29
N SER A 120 -11.34 12.27 27.68
CA SER A 120 -11.58 12.40 26.24
C SER A 120 -10.30 12.15 25.47
N TYR A 121 -10.44 11.44 24.37
CA TYR A 121 -9.36 11.22 23.40
C TYR A 121 -8.72 12.54 22.90
N VAL A 122 -9.50 13.62 22.77
CA VAL A 122 -9.01 14.92 22.32
C VAL A 122 -8.51 15.83 23.45
N HIS A 123 -8.65 15.44 24.67
CA HIS A 123 -8.22 16.26 25.83
C HIS A 123 -6.77 16.77 25.71
N PRO A 124 -5.80 15.96 25.30
CA PRO A 124 -4.42 16.44 25.21
C PRO A 124 -4.22 17.56 24.18
N TYR A 125 -5.11 17.71 23.23
CA TYR A 125 -5.02 18.70 22.15
C TYR A 125 -5.73 20.01 22.49
N TYR A 126 -6.54 20.00 23.55
CA TYR A 126 -7.27 21.18 23.98
C TYR A 126 -6.32 22.21 24.61
N ASN A 127 -6.57 23.49 24.37
CA ASN A 127 -5.80 24.58 24.93
C ASN A 127 -6.61 25.51 25.82
N ASP A 128 -7.27 26.53 25.26
CA ASP A 128 -7.95 27.59 25.99
C ASP A 128 -9.49 27.57 25.86
N GLY A 129 -10.04 26.67 25.07
CA GLY A 129 -11.48 26.56 24.82
C GLY A 129 -12.06 27.55 23.85
N THR A 130 -11.27 28.50 23.34
CA THR A 130 -11.70 29.40 22.29
C THR A 130 -11.63 28.75 20.92
N ARG A 131 -12.50 29.15 19.99
CA ARG A 131 -12.45 28.62 18.62
C ARG A 131 -11.10 28.87 17.94
N GLU A 132 -10.57 30.08 18.10
CA GLU A 132 -9.26 30.46 17.56
C GLU A 132 -8.13 29.66 18.18
N GLY A 133 -8.15 29.48 19.48
CA GLY A 133 -7.18 28.63 20.17
C GLY A 133 -7.24 27.17 19.71
N ILE A 134 -8.46 26.64 19.57
CA ILE A 134 -8.66 25.26 19.05
C ILE A 134 -8.14 25.15 17.61
N LYS A 135 -8.50 26.06 16.72
CA LYS A 135 -7.97 26.09 15.35
C LYS A 135 -6.46 26.09 15.30
N LYS A 136 -5.85 26.97 16.11
CA LYS A 136 -4.40 27.07 16.22
C LYS A 136 -3.78 25.78 16.76
N ALA A 137 -4.36 25.18 17.80
CA ALA A 137 -3.87 23.94 18.39
C ALA A 137 -3.98 22.76 17.41
N VAL A 138 -5.11 22.61 16.72
CA VAL A 138 -5.31 21.54 15.73
C VAL A 138 -4.36 21.72 14.55
N GLY A 139 -4.26 22.90 13.98
CA GLY A 139 -3.34 23.18 12.88
C GLY A 139 -1.89 22.90 13.25
N TYR A 140 -1.52 23.24 14.46
CA TYR A 140 -0.19 23.03 14.99
C TYR A 140 0.14 21.56 15.25
N LEU A 141 -0.80 20.79 15.77
CA LEU A 141 -0.62 19.36 16.01
C LEU A 141 -0.55 18.55 14.72
N LEU A 142 -1.29 18.97 13.71
CA LEU A 142 -1.34 18.28 12.42
C LEU A 142 -0.16 18.64 11.51
N SER A 143 0.40 19.85 11.63
CA SER A 143 1.53 20.31 10.82
C SER A 143 2.44 21.25 11.63
N PRO A 144 3.09 20.75 12.68
CA PRO A 144 4.06 21.55 13.41
C PRO A 144 5.28 21.82 12.54
N ASN A 145 5.91 22.98 12.74
CA ASN A 145 7.18 23.27 12.09
C ASN A 145 8.38 22.71 12.88
N ASP A 146 9.53 22.62 12.23
CA ASP A 146 10.75 22.03 12.80
C ASP A 146 11.29 22.72 14.06
N ASN A 147 10.82 23.93 14.34
CA ASN A 147 11.27 24.71 15.51
C ASN A 147 10.42 24.45 16.76
N VAL A 148 9.51 23.51 16.67
CA VAL A 148 8.56 23.26 17.73
C VAL A 148 8.94 22.05 18.54
N ASP A 149 9.11 22.25 19.84
CA ASP A 149 9.23 21.16 20.79
C ASP A 149 7.83 20.66 21.18
N LEU A 150 7.41 19.54 20.59
CA LEU A 150 6.10 18.97 20.88
C LEU A 150 5.97 18.49 22.32
N TYR A 151 7.06 18.08 22.96
CA TYR A 151 7.02 17.56 24.32
C TYR A 151 6.86 18.64 25.38
N ASN A 152 7.32 19.84 25.09
CA ASN A 152 7.22 20.99 25.98
C ASN A 152 6.13 21.99 25.51
N ASN A 153 5.33 21.62 24.52
CA ASN A 153 4.30 22.49 23.99
C ASN A 153 3.09 22.53 24.93
N PRO A 154 2.56 23.72 25.27
CA PRO A 154 1.41 23.83 26.15
C PRO A 154 0.11 23.24 25.58
N TYR A 155 0.05 23.05 24.26
CA TYR A 155 -1.10 22.42 23.57
C TYR A 155 -0.97 20.91 23.45
N PHE A 156 0.13 20.31 23.89
CA PHE A 156 0.47 18.94 23.60
C PHE A 156 1.16 18.30 24.81
N ASN A 157 0.46 17.48 25.52
CA ASN A 157 0.97 16.85 26.73
C ASN A 157 0.96 15.32 26.58
N PHE A 158 1.69 14.82 25.58
CA PHE A 158 1.81 13.39 25.37
C PHE A 158 3.15 12.84 25.86
N LYS A 159 3.07 11.64 26.36
CA LYS A 159 4.27 10.80 26.45
C LYS A 159 4.39 9.97 25.18
N PRO A 160 5.60 9.66 24.71
CA PRO A 160 5.79 8.73 23.60
C PRO A 160 5.07 7.40 23.88
N GLU A 161 4.28 6.95 22.94
CA GLU A 161 3.55 5.68 23.03
C GLU A 161 4.46 4.49 22.74
N MET A 162 5.50 4.72 21.96
CA MET A 162 6.48 3.71 21.57
C MET A 162 7.90 4.28 21.69
N SER A 163 8.81 3.51 22.25
CA SER A 163 10.22 3.88 22.24
C SER A 163 10.84 3.70 20.85
N ASP A 164 11.93 4.41 20.56
CA ASP A 164 12.66 4.28 19.30
C ASP A 164 13.15 2.85 19.06
N ASP A 165 13.55 2.15 20.12
CA ASP A 165 13.96 0.75 20.03
C ASP A 165 12.81 -0.18 19.68
N ALA A 166 11.64 0.01 20.28
CA ALA A 166 10.45 -0.76 19.96
C ALA A 166 9.99 -0.51 18.52
N TYR A 167 10.00 0.74 18.07
CA TYR A 167 9.68 1.08 16.69
C TYR A 167 10.68 0.50 15.69
N HIS A 168 11.97 0.59 15.97
CA HIS A 168 12.97 -0.06 15.14
C HIS A 168 12.75 -1.57 15.04
N ALA A 169 12.48 -2.24 16.17
CA ALA A 169 12.19 -3.67 16.18
C ALA A 169 10.93 -4.01 15.36
N PHE A 170 9.90 -3.17 15.46
CA PHE A 170 8.68 -3.29 14.66
C PHE A 170 8.97 -3.16 13.16
N MET A 171 9.73 -2.16 12.74
CA MET A 171 10.11 -1.96 11.35
C MET A 171 11.01 -3.09 10.82
N VAL A 172 11.92 -3.61 11.63
CA VAL A 172 12.73 -4.79 11.28
C VAL A 172 11.84 -6.01 11.05
N TRP A 173 10.90 -6.25 11.96
CA TRP A 173 9.93 -7.34 11.82
C TRP A 173 9.07 -7.18 10.58
N HIS A 174 8.48 -6.01 10.39
CA HIS A 174 7.56 -5.73 9.30
C HIS A 174 8.23 -5.86 7.94
N ARG A 175 9.40 -5.24 7.80
CA ARG A 175 10.22 -5.34 6.59
C ARG A 175 10.75 -6.76 6.35
N GLY A 176 10.97 -7.52 7.43
CA GLY A 176 11.51 -8.88 7.43
C GLY A 176 10.50 -9.99 7.21
N LEU A 177 9.20 -9.69 7.10
CA LEU A 177 8.17 -10.71 6.87
C LEU A 177 8.42 -11.43 5.54
N ALA A 178 8.81 -12.70 5.66
CA ALA A 178 9.23 -13.50 4.52
C ALA A 178 8.07 -13.87 3.59
N VAL A 179 8.36 -13.95 2.31
CA VAL A 179 7.46 -14.54 1.31
C VAL A 179 7.51 -16.05 1.43
N PRO A 180 6.37 -16.74 1.48
CA PRO A 180 6.34 -18.19 1.44
C PRO A 180 6.99 -18.73 0.16
N ARG A 181 7.76 -19.78 0.31
CA ARG A 181 8.37 -20.45 -0.85
C ARG A 181 7.30 -21.05 -1.74
N ALA A 182 7.42 -20.85 -3.05
CA ALA A 182 6.58 -21.52 -4.03
C ALA A 182 6.72 -23.04 -3.93
N ARG A 183 5.61 -23.76 -4.10
CA ARG A 183 5.48 -25.20 -3.85
C ARG A 183 5.13 -25.95 -5.12
N ASN A 184 5.50 -27.25 -5.15
CA ASN A 184 5.08 -28.18 -6.21
C ASN A 184 5.43 -27.73 -7.64
N LEU A 185 6.50 -26.98 -7.83
CA LEU A 185 6.86 -26.41 -9.13
C LEU A 185 7.17 -27.46 -10.20
N ASN A 186 7.50 -28.70 -9.79
CA ASN A 186 7.75 -29.84 -10.70
C ASN A 186 6.47 -30.63 -11.04
N ASP A 187 5.34 -30.30 -10.45
CA ASP A 187 4.05 -30.90 -10.77
C ASP A 187 3.60 -30.47 -12.17
N LYS A 188 3.23 -31.43 -13.01
CA LYS A 188 2.87 -31.19 -14.41
C LYS A 188 1.64 -30.28 -14.56
N GLU A 189 0.68 -30.38 -13.63
CA GLU A 189 -0.50 -29.50 -13.65
C GLU A 189 -0.12 -28.08 -13.24
N VAL A 190 0.78 -27.90 -12.26
CA VAL A 190 1.31 -26.58 -11.88
C VAL A 190 2.05 -25.96 -13.06
N GLN A 191 2.88 -26.72 -13.76
CA GLN A 191 3.58 -26.24 -14.97
C GLN A 191 2.59 -25.87 -16.07
N ARG A 192 1.58 -26.72 -16.33
CA ARG A 192 0.51 -26.43 -17.29
C ARG A 192 -0.26 -25.14 -16.93
N GLY A 193 -0.61 -24.98 -15.67
CA GLY A 193 -1.27 -23.79 -15.16
C GLY A 193 -0.43 -22.53 -15.37
N LYS A 194 0.88 -22.60 -15.11
CA LYS A 194 1.83 -21.52 -15.37
C LYS A 194 1.92 -21.15 -16.83
N GLU A 195 2.01 -22.14 -17.74
CA GLU A 195 2.04 -21.89 -19.18
C GLU A 195 0.79 -21.15 -19.65
N LEU A 196 -0.38 -21.56 -19.18
CA LEU A 196 -1.65 -20.93 -19.50
C LEU A 196 -1.70 -19.50 -18.94
N PHE A 197 -1.33 -19.31 -17.69
CA PHE A 197 -1.35 -18.04 -16.98
C PHE A 197 -0.44 -16.99 -17.65
N VAL A 198 0.80 -17.39 -17.94
CA VAL A 198 1.81 -16.50 -18.53
C VAL A 198 1.56 -16.25 -20.02
N GLY A 199 1.12 -17.28 -20.74
CA GLY A 199 0.98 -17.26 -22.19
C GLY A 199 -0.46 -16.96 -22.64
N ASN A 200 -1.23 -18.01 -22.88
CA ASN A 200 -2.50 -17.91 -23.63
C ASN A 200 -3.56 -17.01 -22.99
N LEU A 201 -3.65 -17.01 -21.66
CA LEU A 201 -4.63 -16.20 -20.94
C LEU A 201 -4.26 -14.72 -20.90
N GLY A 202 -2.96 -14.40 -20.88
CA GLY A 202 -2.47 -13.02 -20.79
C GLY A 202 -2.53 -12.43 -19.37
N CYS A 203 -2.71 -13.24 -18.34
CA CYS A 203 -2.75 -12.76 -16.95
C CYS A 203 -1.44 -12.07 -16.53
N ALA A 204 -0.31 -12.52 -17.09
CA ALA A 204 1.00 -11.99 -16.81
C ALA A 204 1.25 -10.56 -17.34
N HIS A 205 0.33 -9.98 -18.10
CA HIS A 205 0.43 -8.55 -18.49
C HIS A 205 0.35 -7.63 -17.26
N CYS A 206 -0.59 -7.88 -16.36
CA CYS A 206 -0.68 -7.16 -15.08
C CYS A 206 0.04 -7.93 -13.97
N HIS A 207 -0.13 -9.26 -13.92
CA HIS A 207 0.55 -10.13 -12.96
C HIS A 207 1.96 -10.47 -13.42
N LYS A 208 2.82 -9.44 -13.59
CA LYS A 208 4.23 -9.57 -13.97
C LYS A 208 4.95 -10.53 -13.04
N ALA A 209 5.57 -11.55 -13.61
CA ALA A 209 6.09 -12.67 -12.84
C ALA A 209 7.22 -12.29 -11.88
N SER A 210 8.13 -11.41 -12.29
CA SER A 210 9.32 -11.13 -11.48
C SER A 210 9.83 -9.70 -11.60
N TRP A 211 10.56 -9.29 -10.55
CA TRP A 211 11.35 -8.08 -10.48
C TRP A 211 12.76 -8.39 -9.99
N THR A 212 13.67 -7.46 -10.18
CA THR A 212 14.94 -7.44 -9.44
C THR A 212 14.90 -6.20 -8.55
N THR A 213 15.16 -6.35 -7.27
CA THR A 213 15.21 -5.23 -6.33
C THR A 213 16.42 -4.33 -6.65
N GLY A 214 16.30 -3.04 -6.37
CA GLY A 214 17.37 -2.07 -6.54
C GLY A 214 18.43 -2.15 -5.44
N ALA A 215 19.17 -1.06 -5.26
CA ALA A 215 20.21 -0.96 -4.23
C ALA A 215 19.66 -0.91 -2.79
N ASP A 216 18.35 -0.71 -2.63
CA ASP A 216 17.67 -0.66 -1.35
C ASP A 216 18.29 0.36 -0.36
N ASN A 217 18.45 1.58 -0.84
CA ASN A 217 19.05 2.68 -0.09
C ASN A 217 17.95 3.63 0.45
N HIS A 218 16.89 3.07 0.99
CA HIS A 218 15.82 3.88 1.55
C HIS A 218 16.28 4.62 2.81
N GLY A 219 15.79 5.88 2.96
CA GLY A 219 16.25 6.80 3.98
C GLY A 219 15.73 6.53 5.40
N SER A 220 15.05 5.43 5.61
CA SER A 220 14.44 5.03 6.88
C SER A 220 15.40 5.04 8.09
N SER A 221 16.69 4.90 7.84
CA SER A 221 17.70 4.97 8.90
C SER A 221 17.71 6.28 9.70
N LYS A 222 17.28 7.41 9.12
CA LYS A 222 17.25 8.70 9.81
C LYS A 222 16.12 8.78 10.84
N ILE A 223 14.92 8.32 10.48
CA ILE A 223 13.77 8.24 11.40
C ILE A 223 14.09 7.27 12.55
N LEU A 224 14.87 6.25 12.28
CA LEU A 224 15.26 5.23 13.25
C LEU A 224 16.52 5.58 14.06
N GLY A 225 16.90 6.86 14.12
CA GLY A 225 18.10 7.28 14.86
C GLY A 225 19.39 6.68 14.31
N ASN A 226 19.51 6.55 12.98
CA ASN A 226 20.61 5.92 12.26
C ASN A 226 20.74 4.39 12.45
N LYS A 227 19.74 3.74 13.03
CA LYS A 227 19.72 2.27 13.08
C LYS A 227 19.45 1.68 11.70
N GLN A 228 20.06 0.54 11.44
CA GLN A 228 19.96 -0.13 10.14
C GLN A 228 18.74 -1.03 10.06
N LEU A 229 18.02 -0.95 8.95
CA LEU A 229 16.98 -1.92 8.58
C LEU A 229 17.58 -3.03 7.70
N PRO A 230 16.98 -4.22 7.68
CA PRO A 230 17.35 -5.28 6.74
C PRO A 230 17.29 -4.78 5.30
N LYS A 231 18.34 -5.07 4.52
CA LYS A 231 18.44 -4.70 3.10
C LYS A 231 18.23 -5.91 2.19
N TYR A 232 17.51 -5.70 1.12
CA TYR A 232 17.14 -6.72 0.13
C TYR A 232 17.60 -6.33 -1.28
N ALA A 233 18.83 -5.81 -1.37
CA ALA A 233 19.41 -5.30 -2.62
C ALA A 233 19.67 -6.42 -3.64
N ASN A 234 19.43 -6.11 -4.92
CA ASN A 234 19.77 -6.94 -6.08
C ASN A 234 19.22 -8.38 -6.02
N GLN A 235 18.05 -8.57 -5.41
CA GLN A 235 17.40 -9.88 -5.33
C GLN A 235 16.36 -10.04 -6.41
N LYS A 236 16.33 -11.20 -7.04
CA LYS A 236 15.24 -11.58 -7.95
C LYS A 236 14.07 -12.09 -7.15
N ILE A 237 12.92 -11.44 -7.32
CA ILE A 237 11.68 -11.73 -6.59
C ILE A 237 10.54 -12.07 -7.57
N TYR A 238 9.53 -12.80 -7.10
CA TYR A 238 8.43 -13.31 -7.93
C TYR A 238 7.05 -12.96 -7.35
N PRO A 239 6.68 -11.67 -7.31
CA PRO A 239 5.41 -11.24 -6.74
C PRO A 239 4.19 -11.56 -7.61
N TYR A 240 4.36 -11.77 -8.91
CA TYR A 240 3.26 -11.83 -9.86
C TYR A 240 2.36 -10.60 -9.77
N SER A 241 2.98 -9.43 -9.83
CA SER A 241 2.35 -8.12 -9.79
C SER A 241 3.25 -7.09 -10.48
N ASP A 242 2.66 -6.15 -11.18
CA ASP A 242 3.33 -4.96 -11.73
C ASP A 242 3.24 -3.75 -10.78
N PHE A 243 2.44 -3.85 -9.71
CA PHE A 243 2.18 -2.81 -8.72
C PHE A 243 1.47 -1.56 -9.28
N ILE A 244 0.88 -1.65 -10.47
CA ILE A 244 0.18 -0.57 -11.15
C ILE A 244 -1.34 -0.76 -10.98
N GLN A 245 -2.10 0.31 -11.11
CA GLN A 245 -3.55 0.25 -11.18
C GLN A 245 -4.02 0.06 -12.62
N HIS A 246 -4.86 -0.95 -12.80
CA HIS A 246 -5.53 -1.27 -14.05
C HIS A 246 -7.04 -1.08 -13.92
N LYS A 247 -7.68 -0.72 -15.04
CA LYS A 247 -9.12 -0.56 -15.08
C LYS A 247 -9.79 -1.92 -15.13
N LEU A 248 -10.32 -2.36 -14.01
CA LEU A 248 -11.13 -3.58 -13.93
C LEU A 248 -12.62 -3.29 -14.04
N ASP A 249 -13.02 -2.03 -13.86
CA ASP A 249 -14.40 -1.57 -13.96
C ASP A 249 -15.36 -2.41 -13.09
N MET A 250 -14.82 -2.89 -11.97
CA MET A 250 -15.61 -3.53 -10.93
C MET A 250 -16.29 -2.45 -10.10
N LYS A 251 -17.55 -2.68 -9.77
CA LYS A 251 -18.28 -1.78 -8.89
C LYS A 251 -17.61 -1.79 -7.50
N ASN A 252 -16.96 -0.70 -7.14
CA ASN A 252 -16.43 -0.46 -5.80
C ASN A 252 -16.51 1.03 -5.45
N ASP A 253 -16.51 1.34 -4.19
CA ASP A 253 -16.78 2.69 -3.69
C ASP A 253 -15.50 3.49 -3.40
N ILE A 254 -14.30 2.89 -3.55
CA ILE A 254 -13.04 3.52 -3.16
C ILE A 254 -12.40 4.24 -4.35
N HIS A 255 -12.09 3.51 -5.44
CA HIS A 255 -11.42 4.07 -6.63
C HIS A 255 -12.16 3.82 -7.93
N GLY A 256 -13.47 3.64 -7.83
CA GLY A 256 -14.30 3.41 -9.02
C GLY A 256 -13.84 2.17 -9.79
N SER A 257 -13.23 2.40 -10.94
CA SER A 257 -12.83 1.32 -11.85
C SER A 257 -11.40 0.83 -11.72
N TRP A 258 -10.55 1.55 -10.97
CA TRP A 258 -9.11 1.29 -10.94
C TRP A 258 -8.71 0.40 -9.77
N CYS A 259 -7.93 -0.64 -10.06
CA CYS A 259 -7.52 -1.64 -9.09
C CYS A 259 -6.01 -1.90 -9.20
N ARG A 260 -5.29 -1.77 -8.10
CA ARG A 260 -3.87 -2.15 -8.06
C ARG A 260 -3.74 -3.66 -8.21
N THR A 261 -2.82 -4.10 -9.06
CA THR A 261 -2.44 -5.50 -9.13
C THR A 261 -1.73 -5.91 -7.84
N THR A 262 -2.38 -6.74 -7.04
CA THR A 262 -1.80 -7.23 -5.78
C THR A 262 -0.87 -8.41 -6.01
N PRO A 263 0.19 -8.56 -5.19
CA PRO A 263 1.05 -9.75 -5.25
C PRO A 263 0.25 -11.05 -5.06
N LEU A 264 0.62 -12.07 -5.83
CA LEU A 264 -0.01 -13.39 -5.74
C LEU A 264 0.78 -14.37 -4.85
N TRP A 265 2.01 -14.04 -4.48
CA TRP A 265 2.80 -14.91 -3.62
C TRP A 265 2.11 -15.22 -2.29
N GLY A 266 2.20 -16.47 -1.85
CA GLY A 266 1.61 -16.92 -0.59
C GLY A 266 0.09 -17.07 -0.59
N ARG A 267 -0.61 -16.73 -1.67
CA ARG A 267 -2.09 -16.77 -1.70
C ARG A 267 -2.67 -18.15 -1.45
N GLY A 268 -2.01 -19.21 -1.88
CA GLY A 268 -2.45 -20.58 -1.61
C GLY A 268 -2.33 -21.01 -0.15
N LEU A 269 -1.73 -20.19 0.70
CA LEU A 269 -1.62 -20.42 2.15
C LEU A 269 -2.60 -19.58 2.98
N SER A 270 -3.43 -18.77 2.35
CA SER A 270 -4.34 -17.85 3.06
C SER A 270 -5.19 -18.57 4.09
N LEU A 271 -5.80 -19.70 3.72
CA LEU A 271 -6.64 -20.47 4.65
C LEU A 271 -5.87 -20.94 5.88
N LEU A 272 -4.63 -21.38 5.72
CA LEU A 272 -3.79 -21.84 6.82
C LEU A 272 -3.36 -20.69 7.74
N ASN A 273 -3.12 -19.52 7.15
CA ASN A 273 -2.58 -18.38 7.90
C ASN A 273 -3.67 -17.52 8.56
N SER A 274 -4.82 -17.35 7.90
CA SER A 274 -5.88 -16.44 8.35
C SER A 274 -7.23 -17.08 8.59
N GLY A 275 -7.38 -18.37 8.28
CA GLY A 275 -8.66 -19.06 8.36
C GLY A 275 -9.64 -18.70 7.24
N ALA A 276 -9.24 -17.89 6.27
CA ALA A 276 -10.10 -17.42 5.16
C ALA A 276 -9.38 -17.51 3.81
N GLU A 277 -10.15 -17.76 2.77
CA GLU A 277 -9.67 -17.78 1.37
C GLU A 277 -10.17 -16.60 0.55
N ASP A 278 -10.72 -15.58 1.17
CA ASP A 278 -11.29 -14.42 0.47
C ASP A 278 -10.26 -13.77 -0.44
N ARG A 279 -10.72 -13.36 -1.61
CA ARG A 279 -9.91 -12.75 -2.66
C ARG A 279 -10.46 -11.39 -3.05
N LEU A 280 -9.64 -10.62 -3.75
CA LEU A 280 -9.82 -9.20 -4.04
C LEU A 280 -9.69 -8.35 -2.77
N HIS A 281 -9.57 -7.02 -2.94
CA HIS A 281 -9.32 -6.08 -1.84
C HIS A 281 -10.47 -6.01 -0.83
N ASP A 282 -11.68 -6.26 -1.28
CA ASP A 282 -12.92 -6.17 -0.51
C ASP A 282 -13.52 -7.55 -0.14
N ALA A 283 -12.76 -8.62 -0.32
CA ALA A 283 -13.15 -9.99 0.03
C ALA A 283 -14.40 -10.53 -0.69
N ARG A 284 -14.81 -9.89 -1.81
CA ARG A 284 -16.03 -10.29 -2.54
C ARG A 284 -15.93 -11.65 -3.23
N ALA A 285 -14.74 -12.14 -3.52
CA ALA A 285 -14.52 -13.43 -4.14
C ALA A 285 -14.09 -14.47 -3.09
N ARG A 286 -14.74 -15.60 -3.07
CA ARG A 286 -14.53 -16.69 -2.09
C ARG A 286 -13.36 -17.63 -2.45
N ASN A 287 -12.88 -17.55 -3.69
CA ASN A 287 -11.79 -18.39 -4.20
C ASN A 287 -11.18 -17.78 -5.46
N GLU A 288 -10.13 -18.42 -5.99
CA GLU A 288 -9.42 -17.96 -7.18
C GLU A 288 -10.31 -17.91 -8.43
N ILE A 289 -11.23 -18.87 -8.59
CA ILE A 289 -12.12 -18.90 -9.77
C ILE A 289 -13.04 -17.68 -9.76
N GLU A 290 -13.67 -17.41 -8.61
CA GLU A 290 -14.51 -16.22 -8.48
C GLU A 290 -13.71 -14.93 -8.69
N ALA A 291 -12.49 -14.85 -8.14
CA ALA A 291 -11.62 -13.71 -8.37
C ALA A 291 -11.32 -13.49 -9.85
N ILE A 292 -10.95 -14.56 -10.58
CA ILE A 292 -10.71 -14.47 -12.03
C ILE A 292 -11.99 -14.02 -12.75
N MET A 293 -13.16 -14.55 -12.38
CA MET A 293 -14.43 -14.18 -13.04
C MET A 293 -14.85 -12.74 -12.74
N TRP A 294 -14.52 -12.20 -11.56
CA TRP A 294 -14.74 -10.79 -11.26
C TRP A 294 -13.95 -9.85 -12.18
N HIS A 295 -12.82 -10.29 -12.74
CA HIS A 295 -12.07 -9.52 -13.74
C HIS A 295 -12.87 -9.32 -15.05
N ALA A 296 -13.94 -10.08 -15.27
CA ALA A 296 -14.86 -9.92 -16.40
C ALA A 296 -16.22 -9.32 -15.99
N TYR A 297 -16.31 -8.66 -14.85
CA TYR A 297 -17.55 -8.02 -14.40
C TYR A 297 -18.10 -7.03 -15.44
N SER A 298 -17.24 -6.27 -16.06
CA SER A 298 -17.57 -5.34 -17.13
C SER A 298 -16.81 -5.68 -18.41
N LYS A 299 -17.42 -5.45 -19.57
CA LYS A 299 -16.72 -5.54 -20.88
C LYS A 299 -15.65 -4.48 -21.06
N ASN A 300 -15.70 -3.41 -20.26
CA ASN A 300 -14.70 -2.35 -20.26
C ASN A 300 -13.45 -2.68 -19.40
N SER A 301 -13.49 -3.81 -18.70
CA SER A 301 -12.34 -4.28 -17.93
C SER A 301 -11.17 -4.63 -18.85
N GLN A 302 -9.99 -4.14 -18.54
CA GLN A 302 -8.75 -4.48 -19.25
C GLN A 302 -8.41 -5.98 -19.15
N ALA A 303 -8.90 -6.64 -18.11
CA ALA A 303 -8.75 -8.09 -17.90
C ALA A 303 -9.90 -8.94 -18.45
N TYR A 304 -10.93 -8.31 -19.08
CA TYR A 304 -12.12 -9.02 -19.57
C TYR A 304 -11.78 -10.22 -20.46
N ASN A 305 -10.93 -10.00 -21.45
CA ASN A 305 -10.56 -11.05 -22.39
C ASN A 305 -9.80 -12.21 -21.73
N ALA A 306 -8.96 -11.93 -20.74
CA ALA A 306 -8.23 -12.96 -19.98
C ALA A 306 -9.21 -13.85 -19.20
N ALA A 307 -10.17 -13.26 -18.50
CA ALA A 307 -11.19 -13.99 -17.75
C ALA A 307 -12.14 -14.78 -18.67
N VAL A 308 -12.53 -14.23 -19.83
CA VAL A 308 -13.33 -14.96 -20.81
C VAL A 308 -12.57 -16.15 -21.40
N LYS A 309 -11.28 -15.99 -21.70
CA LYS A 309 -10.44 -17.10 -22.16
C LYS A 309 -10.36 -18.20 -21.08
N PHE A 310 -10.15 -17.82 -19.81
CA PHE A 310 -10.15 -18.76 -18.70
C PHE A 310 -11.48 -19.53 -18.60
N TYR A 311 -12.59 -18.83 -18.66
CA TYR A 311 -13.93 -19.46 -18.63
C TYR A 311 -14.11 -20.52 -19.71
N LYS A 312 -13.59 -20.27 -20.93
CA LYS A 312 -13.67 -21.18 -22.08
C LYS A 312 -12.72 -22.37 -22.02
N LEU A 313 -11.76 -22.40 -21.11
CA LEU A 313 -10.85 -23.53 -20.97
C LEU A 313 -11.59 -24.81 -20.56
N PRO A 314 -11.11 -25.99 -20.96
CA PRO A 314 -11.50 -27.25 -20.34
C PRO A 314 -11.32 -27.20 -18.82
N LYS A 315 -12.15 -27.96 -18.09
CA LYS A 315 -12.07 -28.00 -16.62
C LYS A 315 -10.65 -28.32 -16.11
N ALA A 316 -9.98 -29.28 -16.71
CA ALA A 316 -8.61 -29.66 -16.32
C ALA A 316 -7.62 -28.50 -16.43
N ASP A 317 -7.71 -27.69 -17.48
CA ASP A 317 -6.85 -26.52 -17.67
C ASP A 317 -7.20 -25.37 -16.68
N ARG A 318 -8.50 -25.18 -16.36
CA ARG A 318 -8.89 -24.23 -15.30
C ARG A 318 -8.36 -24.66 -13.93
N ASP A 319 -8.48 -25.95 -13.60
CA ASP A 319 -7.96 -26.51 -12.36
C ASP A 319 -6.43 -26.35 -12.28
N ALA A 320 -5.73 -26.55 -13.39
CA ALA A 320 -4.29 -26.35 -13.49
C ALA A 320 -3.89 -24.88 -13.21
N VAL A 321 -4.61 -23.90 -13.75
CA VAL A 321 -4.39 -22.47 -13.48
C VAL A 321 -4.58 -22.15 -11.99
N VAL A 322 -5.65 -22.65 -11.39
CA VAL A 322 -5.91 -22.47 -9.94
C VAL A 322 -4.80 -23.11 -9.12
N LYS A 323 -4.39 -24.33 -9.48
CA LYS A 323 -3.31 -25.06 -8.81
C LYS A 323 -1.99 -24.29 -8.88
N PHE A 324 -1.68 -23.68 -10.04
CA PHE A 324 -0.52 -22.81 -10.19
C PHE A 324 -0.60 -21.59 -9.26
N ILE A 325 -1.71 -20.83 -9.26
CA ILE A 325 -1.88 -19.67 -8.39
C ILE A 325 -1.73 -20.05 -6.91
N ARG A 326 -2.24 -21.21 -6.52
CA ARG A 326 -2.10 -21.72 -5.14
C ARG A 326 -0.70 -22.23 -4.81
N SER A 327 0.16 -22.45 -5.81
CA SER A 327 1.52 -22.91 -5.61
C SER A 327 2.55 -21.80 -5.39
N ILE A 328 2.23 -20.58 -5.80
CA ILE A 328 3.13 -19.41 -5.72
C ILE A 328 2.90 -18.59 -4.47
#